data_78ddd3f159ae1b4a4861733fb850a1e7
#
_entry.id   78ddd3f159ae1b4a4861733fb850a1e7
#
_cell.length_a   1.000
_cell.length_b   1.000
_cell.length_c   1.000
_cell.angle_alpha   90.00
_cell.angle_beta   90.00
_cell.angle_gamma   90.00
#
_symmetry.space_group_name_H-M   'P 1'
#
loop_
_entity.id
_entity.type
_entity.pdbx_description
1 polymer ?
#
loop_
_entity_poly.entity_id
_entity_poly.type
_entity_poly.pdbx_seq_one_letter_code
_entity_poly.pdbx_strand_id
1 'polypeptide(L)'
;MDADAWNQRYDTAELVWTGEPNRFLPPEVAGLDPGSALDLACGEGRNAVWLATQGWNVTGVDFSATGVAKAERLATDKGVSGIWITADATDWVAPAGGYDLVIIFYLQLPAVERCAAVRTAMSALAVDGTFLLVAHDLLNLSEGFGGPQDAAVLTTVEDILDDVTSAELDLGLELVTEKAGRVDRVVSTPEGERTAIDTLVRVHRVS
;
A
#
# COMPACT_ATOMS: atom_id res chain seq x y z
N MET A 1 9.26 7.08 -11.35
CA MET A 1 8.94 6.20 -12.53
C MET A 1 7.49 6.46 -12.91
N ASP A 2 7.21 6.62 -14.21
CA ASP A 2 5.86 6.79 -14.74
C ASP A 2 5.17 5.45 -15.04
N ALA A 3 3.91 5.50 -15.50
CA ALA A 3 3.12 4.30 -15.80
C ALA A 3 3.75 3.42 -16.89
N ASP A 4 4.42 4.03 -17.90
CA ASP A 4 5.06 3.27 -18.97
C ASP A 4 6.27 2.48 -18.48
N ALA A 5 7.08 3.06 -17.59
CA ALA A 5 8.20 2.35 -16.98
C ALA A 5 7.75 1.19 -16.09
N TRP A 6 6.64 1.33 -15.36
CA TRP A 6 6.06 0.26 -14.59
C TRP A 6 5.39 -0.80 -15.45
N ASN A 7 4.67 -0.41 -16.53
CA ASN A 7 4.13 -1.34 -17.50
C ASN A 7 5.25 -2.24 -18.09
N GLN A 8 6.40 -1.64 -18.48
CA GLN A 8 7.55 -2.39 -18.97
C GLN A 8 8.13 -3.32 -17.89
N ARG A 9 8.20 -2.88 -16.64
CA ARG A 9 8.68 -3.70 -15.53
C ARG A 9 7.77 -4.91 -15.26
N TYR A 10 6.47 -4.73 -15.40
CA TYR A 10 5.48 -5.79 -15.27
C TYR A 10 5.29 -6.62 -16.54
N ASP A 11 5.85 -6.22 -17.69
CA ASP A 11 5.77 -6.98 -18.95
C ASP A 11 6.71 -8.19 -18.93
N THR A 12 6.45 -9.12 -18.03
CA THR A 12 7.17 -10.39 -17.84
C THR A 12 6.15 -11.52 -17.74
N ALA A 13 6.57 -12.76 -18.08
CA ALA A 13 5.68 -13.92 -17.97
C ALA A 13 5.31 -14.25 -16.52
N GLU A 14 6.24 -14.00 -15.59
CA GLU A 14 6.08 -14.26 -14.15
C GLU A 14 5.77 -12.99 -13.39
N LEU A 15 5.32 -13.13 -12.14
CA LEU A 15 5.18 -12.00 -11.22
C LEU A 15 6.55 -11.41 -10.89
N VAL A 16 6.68 -10.10 -10.93
CA VAL A 16 7.89 -9.38 -10.47
C VAL A 16 8.06 -9.56 -8.96
N TRP A 17 6.93 -9.60 -8.27
CA TRP A 17 6.87 -9.89 -6.84
C TRP A 17 6.31 -11.30 -6.61
N THR A 18 6.52 -11.85 -5.42
CA THR A 18 5.92 -13.13 -5.05
C THR A 18 4.39 -13.01 -5.02
N GLY A 19 3.67 -14.11 -5.24
CA GLY A 19 2.20 -14.16 -5.05
C GLY A 19 1.76 -14.17 -3.58
N GLU A 20 2.72 -14.10 -2.63
CA GLU A 20 2.43 -14.03 -1.20
C GLU A 20 2.26 -12.56 -0.76
N PRO A 21 1.41 -12.28 0.25
CA PRO A 21 1.19 -10.93 0.74
C PRO A 21 2.47 -10.35 1.34
N ASN A 22 2.53 -9.04 1.46
CA ASN A 22 3.57 -8.41 2.24
C ASN A 22 3.53 -8.92 3.67
N ARG A 23 4.70 -9.23 4.25
CA ARG A 23 4.83 -9.85 5.58
C ARG A 23 4.21 -9.04 6.73
N PHE A 24 4.10 -7.73 6.55
CA PHE A 24 3.49 -6.85 7.56
C PHE A 24 1.97 -6.83 7.48
N LEU A 25 1.35 -7.20 6.35
CA LEU A 25 -0.09 -7.15 6.19
C LEU A 25 -0.84 -8.14 7.11
N PRO A 26 -0.52 -9.45 7.13
CA PRO A 26 -1.29 -10.41 7.93
C PRO A 26 -1.38 -10.07 9.42
N PRO A 27 -0.29 -9.71 10.14
CA PRO A 27 -0.38 -9.40 11.55
C PRO A 27 -1.14 -8.10 11.85
N GLU A 28 -1.12 -7.12 10.93
CA GLU A 28 -1.80 -5.84 11.12
C GLU A 28 -3.32 -5.92 10.90
N VAL A 29 -3.81 -6.91 10.15
CA VAL A 29 -5.25 -7.09 9.90
C VAL A 29 -5.87 -8.27 10.65
N ALA A 30 -5.08 -9.04 11.42
CA ALA A 30 -5.53 -10.27 12.10
C ALA A 30 -6.68 -10.07 13.08
N GLY A 31 -6.90 -8.86 13.58
CA GLY A 31 -7.99 -8.53 14.52
C GLY A 31 -9.17 -7.81 13.87
N LEU A 32 -9.15 -7.60 12.54
CA LEU A 32 -10.21 -6.91 11.82
C LEU A 32 -11.21 -7.92 11.24
N ASP A 33 -12.50 -7.61 11.34
CA ASP A 33 -13.53 -8.36 10.64
C ASP A 33 -13.49 -8.05 9.13
N PRO A 34 -13.51 -9.06 8.24
CA PRO A 34 -13.51 -8.82 6.81
C PRO A 34 -14.73 -7.99 6.34
N GLY A 35 -14.46 -6.92 5.63
CA GLY A 35 -15.42 -6.00 5.03
C GLY A 35 -14.97 -5.63 3.61
N SER A 36 -15.03 -4.33 3.28
CA SER A 36 -14.51 -3.77 2.03
C SER A 36 -13.07 -3.30 2.19
N ALA A 37 -12.17 -3.68 1.26
CA ALA A 37 -10.77 -3.30 1.30
C ALA A 37 -10.31 -2.65 0.00
N LEU A 38 -9.54 -1.56 0.12
CA LEU A 38 -8.87 -0.88 -0.99
C LEU A 38 -7.36 -1.10 -0.87
N ASP A 39 -6.75 -1.63 -1.94
CA ASP A 39 -5.29 -1.66 -2.12
C ASP A 39 -4.93 -0.58 -3.15
N LEU A 40 -4.44 0.56 -2.66
CA LEU A 40 -4.09 1.71 -3.47
C LEU A 40 -2.62 1.62 -3.89
N ALA A 41 -2.34 1.62 -5.19
CA ALA A 41 -1.10 1.20 -5.83
C ALA A 41 -0.83 -0.31 -5.67
N CYS A 42 -1.81 -1.12 -6.03
CA CYS A 42 -1.83 -2.56 -5.79
C CYS A 42 -0.80 -3.36 -6.63
N GLY A 43 -0.25 -2.77 -7.70
CA GLY A 43 0.66 -3.45 -8.63
C GLY A 43 0.05 -4.73 -9.21
N GLU A 44 0.74 -5.85 -9.02
CA GLU A 44 0.28 -7.20 -9.44
C GLU A 44 -0.72 -7.84 -8.45
N GLY A 45 -1.24 -7.08 -7.46
CA GLY A 45 -2.38 -7.46 -6.62
C GLY A 45 -2.09 -8.43 -5.48
N ARG A 46 -0.83 -8.71 -5.13
CA ARG A 46 -0.50 -9.74 -4.12
C ARG A 46 -1.20 -9.53 -2.77
N ASN A 47 -1.31 -8.27 -2.30
CA ASN A 47 -1.97 -7.95 -1.03
C ASN A 47 -3.49 -8.02 -1.15
N ALA A 48 -4.06 -7.39 -2.17
CA ALA A 48 -5.51 -7.41 -2.44
C ALA A 48 -6.03 -8.85 -2.65
N VAL A 49 -5.32 -9.66 -3.45
CA VAL A 49 -5.72 -11.06 -3.69
C VAL A 49 -5.64 -11.88 -2.40
N TRP A 50 -4.59 -11.68 -1.59
CA TRP A 50 -4.52 -12.34 -0.29
C TRP A 50 -5.68 -11.91 0.63
N LEU A 51 -6.00 -10.62 0.73
CA LEU A 51 -7.16 -10.13 1.48
C LEU A 51 -8.46 -10.78 0.99
N ALA A 52 -8.64 -10.92 -0.33
CA ALA A 52 -9.80 -11.62 -0.90
C ALA A 52 -9.87 -13.09 -0.44
N THR A 53 -8.72 -13.78 -0.32
CA THR A 53 -8.69 -15.16 0.23
C THR A 53 -9.05 -15.20 1.73
N GLN A 54 -8.93 -14.08 2.45
CA GLN A 54 -9.34 -13.94 3.85
C GLN A 54 -10.81 -13.47 4.00
N GLY A 55 -11.56 -13.33 2.90
CA GLY A 55 -12.97 -12.97 2.90
C GLY A 55 -13.26 -11.48 2.70
N TRP A 56 -12.26 -10.65 2.44
CA TRP A 56 -12.46 -9.22 2.13
C TRP A 56 -13.04 -9.02 0.73
N ASN A 57 -13.92 -8.03 0.58
CA ASN A 57 -14.35 -7.53 -0.73
C ASN A 57 -13.34 -6.50 -1.23
N VAL A 58 -12.47 -6.88 -2.15
CA VAL A 58 -11.32 -6.07 -2.51
C VAL A 58 -11.52 -5.21 -3.75
N THR A 59 -10.96 -4.00 -3.72
CA THR A 59 -10.70 -3.15 -4.87
C THR A 59 -9.20 -2.90 -4.94
N GLY A 60 -8.58 -3.22 -6.07
CA GLY A 60 -7.18 -2.89 -6.37
C GLY A 60 -7.12 -1.76 -7.38
N VAL A 61 -6.35 -0.72 -7.09
CA VAL A 61 -6.12 0.43 -7.98
C VAL A 61 -4.64 0.55 -8.25
N ASP A 62 -4.25 0.62 -9.51
CA ASP A 62 -2.86 0.88 -9.92
C ASP A 62 -2.84 1.62 -11.27
N PHE A 63 -1.87 2.48 -11.49
CA PHE A 63 -1.75 3.19 -12.77
C PHE A 63 -1.21 2.31 -13.90
N SER A 64 -0.60 1.17 -13.60
CA SER A 64 -0.11 0.19 -14.57
C SER A 64 -1.22 -0.75 -15.00
N ALA A 65 -1.69 -0.60 -16.25
CA ALA A 65 -2.66 -1.54 -16.82
C ALA A 65 -2.12 -2.99 -16.87
N THR A 66 -0.80 -3.16 -17.05
CA THR A 66 -0.14 -4.48 -17.04
C THR A 66 -0.17 -5.08 -15.63
N GLY A 67 0.10 -4.28 -14.58
CA GLY A 67 -0.01 -4.69 -13.19
C GLY A 67 -1.44 -5.14 -12.85
N VAL A 68 -2.42 -4.30 -13.16
CA VAL A 68 -3.85 -4.57 -12.95
C VAL A 68 -4.31 -5.86 -13.65
N ALA A 69 -3.90 -6.08 -14.91
CA ALA A 69 -4.23 -7.31 -15.63
C ALA A 69 -3.60 -8.57 -14.99
N LYS A 70 -2.43 -8.45 -14.37
CA LYS A 70 -1.81 -9.54 -13.60
C LYS A 70 -2.52 -9.78 -12.27
N ALA A 71 -2.97 -8.72 -11.59
CA ALA A 71 -3.75 -8.84 -10.37
C ALA A 71 -5.06 -9.61 -10.60
N GLU A 72 -5.78 -9.32 -11.68
CA GLU A 72 -6.99 -10.03 -12.06
C GLU A 72 -6.73 -11.52 -12.37
N ARG A 73 -5.62 -11.82 -13.07
CA ARG A 73 -5.21 -13.22 -13.31
C ARG A 73 -4.85 -13.94 -12.01
N LEU A 74 -4.06 -13.30 -11.13
CA LEU A 74 -3.70 -13.87 -9.85
C LEU A 74 -4.94 -14.18 -8.99
N ALA A 75 -5.93 -13.27 -8.98
CA ALA A 75 -7.21 -13.49 -8.30
C ALA A 75 -7.95 -14.71 -8.87
N THR A 76 -8.02 -14.84 -10.20
CA THR A 76 -8.63 -15.98 -10.89
C THR A 76 -7.92 -17.28 -10.51
N ASP A 77 -6.59 -17.29 -10.52
CA ASP A 77 -5.78 -18.47 -10.19
C ASP A 77 -5.94 -18.91 -8.72
N LYS A 78 -6.20 -17.94 -7.83
CA LYS A 78 -6.51 -18.19 -6.40
C LYS A 78 -7.99 -18.49 -6.14
N GLY A 79 -8.85 -18.44 -7.15
CA GLY A 79 -10.29 -18.72 -7.04
C GLY A 79 -11.07 -17.65 -6.29
N VAL A 80 -10.58 -16.40 -6.29
CA VAL A 80 -11.23 -15.25 -5.67
C VAL A 80 -11.55 -14.18 -6.72
N SER A 81 -12.37 -13.18 -6.34
CA SER A 81 -12.72 -12.06 -7.19
C SER A 81 -12.40 -10.73 -6.51
N GLY A 82 -12.26 -9.69 -7.31
CA GLY A 82 -12.06 -8.31 -6.87
C GLY A 82 -12.42 -7.33 -7.97
N ILE A 83 -12.44 -6.05 -7.63
CA ILE A 83 -12.58 -4.94 -8.58
C ILE A 83 -11.18 -4.44 -8.91
N TRP A 84 -10.82 -4.40 -10.19
CA TRP A 84 -9.48 -4.02 -10.64
C TRP A 84 -9.57 -2.77 -11.51
N ILE A 85 -8.91 -1.69 -11.12
CA ILE A 85 -9.05 -0.35 -11.72
C ILE A 85 -7.67 0.16 -12.14
N THR A 86 -7.55 0.55 -13.41
CA THR A 86 -6.38 1.28 -13.87
C THR A 86 -6.60 2.77 -13.64
N ALA A 87 -5.95 3.34 -12.63
CA ALA A 87 -6.01 4.76 -12.28
C ALA A 87 -4.80 5.18 -11.46
N ASP A 88 -4.53 6.48 -11.42
CA ASP A 88 -3.45 7.05 -10.59
C ASP A 88 -3.92 7.19 -9.13
N ALA A 89 -3.12 6.68 -8.20
CA ALA A 89 -3.40 6.74 -6.77
C ALA A 89 -3.44 8.19 -6.22
N THR A 90 -2.84 9.13 -6.93
CA THR A 90 -2.74 10.53 -6.50
C THR A 90 -3.97 11.37 -6.78
N ASP A 91 -4.80 10.95 -7.75
CA ASP A 91 -5.98 11.71 -8.20
C ASP A 91 -7.24 10.85 -8.41
N TRP A 92 -7.17 9.56 -8.16
CA TRP A 92 -8.34 8.69 -8.26
C TRP A 92 -9.41 9.08 -7.24
N VAL A 93 -10.63 9.26 -7.73
CA VAL A 93 -11.79 9.60 -6.88
C VAL A 93 -12.42 8.31 -6.38
N ALA A 94 -12.10 7.97 -5.14
CA ALA A 94 -12.72 6.85 -4.45
C ALA A 94 -14.20 7.13 -4.13
N PRO A 95 -15.06 6.09 -4.05
CA PRO A 95 -16.33 6.22 -3.35
C PRO A 95 -16.11 6.69 -1.92
N ALA A 96 -16.67 7.84 -1.53
CA ALA A 96 -16.45 8.43 -0.22
C ALA A 96 -16.89 7.49 0.91
N GLY A 97 -16.01 7.27 1.90
CA GLY A 97 -16.30 6.47 3.09
C GLY A 97 -16.66 5.01 2.76
N GLY A 98 -16.10 4.46 1.69
CA GLY A 98 -16.51 3.17 1.15
C GLY A 98 -15.72 1.96 1.64
N TYR A 99 -14.60 2.14 2.35
CA TYR A 99 -13.69 1.02 2.67
C TYR A 99 -13.39 0.92 4.16
N ASP A 100 -13.57 -0.29 4.71
CA ASP A 100 -13.25 -0.63 6.10
C ASP A 100 -11.74 -0.80 6.30
N LEU A 101 -11.00 -1.13 5.24
CA LEU A 101 -9.55 -1.20 5.21
C LEU A 101 -9.01 -0.50 3.95
N VAL A 102 -8.08 0.43 4.13
CA VAL A 102 -7.33 1.05 3.02
C VAL A 102 -5.86 0.81 3.23
N ILE A 103 -5.19 0.24 2.24
CA ILE A 103 -3.76 -0.05 2.32
C ILE A 103 -2.96 0.64 1.23
N ILE A 104 -1.73 1.08 1.57
CA ILE A 104 -0.70 1.54 0.64
C ILE A 104 0.60 0.81 0.98
N PHE A 105 1.13 0.01 0.06
CA PHE A 105 2.36 -0.75 0.28
C PHE A 105 3.41 -0.43 -0.77
N TYR A 106 4.52 0.19 -0.36
CA TYR A 106 5.69 0.51 -1.19
C TYR A 106 5.38 1.39 -2.41
N LEU A 107 4.42 2.31 -2.27
CA LEU A 107 4.22 3.38 -3.22
C LEU A 107 5.37 4.40 -3.07
N GLN A 108 6.20 4.49 -4.11
CA GLN A 108 7.44 5.27 -4.08
C GLN A 108 7.25 6.56 -4.86
N LEU A 109 6.78 7.60 -4.19
CA LEU A 109 6.47 8.91 -4.76
C LEU A 109 7.24 10.02 -4.03
N PRO A 110 7.59 11.11 -4.73
CA PRO A 110 8.01 12.35 -4.08
C PRO A 110 6.94 12.89 -3.13
N ALA A 111 7.35 13.75 -2.19
CA ALA A 111 6.51 14.19 -1.07
C ALA A 111 5.13 14.74 -1.48
N VAL A 112 5.05 15.55 -2.55
CA VAL A 112 3.79 16.15 -3.00
C VAL A 112 2.81 15.08 -3.49
N GLU A 113 3.28 14.16 -4.32
CA GLU A 113 2.48 13.07 -4.87
C GLU A 113 2.14 12.05 -3.76
N ARG A 114 3.05 11.81 -2.81
CA ARG A 114 2.80 10.94 -1.65
C ARG A 114 1.66 11.51 -0.79
N CYS A 115 1.71 12.79 -0.46
CA CYS A 115 0.65 13.49 0.28
C CYS A 115 -0.70 13.37 -0.46
N ALA A 116 -0.72 13.54 -1.79
CA ALA A 116 -1.94 13.39 -2.58
C ALA A 116 -2.49 11.95 -2.53
N ALA A 117 -1.64 10.93 -2.61
CA ALA A 117 -2.06 9.52 -2.49
C ALA A 117 -2.58 9.20 -1.08
N VAL A 118 -1.94 9.70 -0.02
CA VAL A 118 -2.43 9.54 1.36
C VAL A 118 -3.79 10.23 1.52
N ARG A 119 -3.97 11.44 0.97
CA ARG A 119 -5.26 12.14 0.98
C ARG A 119 -6.35 11.34 0.25
N THR A 120 -6.05 10.74 -0.91
CA THR A 120 -6.96 9.84 -1.62
C THR A 120 -7.36 8.66 -0.74
N ALA A 121 -6.40 8.01 -0.07
CA ALA A 121 -6.64 6.91 0.86
C ALA A 121 -7.55 7.31 2.02
N MET A 122 -7.27 8.47 2.66
CA MET A 122 -8.10 8.98 3.77
C MET A 122 -9.53 9.30 3.34
N SER A 123 -9.72 9.86 2.13
CA SER A 123 -11.06 10.16 1.60
C SER A 123 -11.91 8.91 1.36
N ALA A 124 -11.26 7.78 1.06
CA ALA A 124 -11.89 6.48 0.82
C ALA A 124 -12.25 5.72 2.11
N LEU A 125 -11.62 6.08 3.23
CA LEU A 125 -11.73 5.35 4.49
C LEU A 125 -13.13 5.55 5.13
N ALA A 126 -13.79 4.47 5.47
CA ALA A 126 -15.07 4.50 6.19
C ALA A 126 -14.87 4.95 7.65
N VAL A 127 -15.94 5.41 8.30
CA VAL A 127 -15.97 5.54 9.76
C VAL A 127 -15.73 4.16 10.37
N ASP A 128 -14.96 4.07 11.43
CA ASP A 128 -14.44 2.84 12.03
C ASP A 128 -13.46 2.06 11.13
N GLY A 129 -13.05 2.62 10.00
CA GLY A 129 -12.10 2.01 9.07
C GLY A 129 -10.65 2.16 9.52
N THR A 130 -9.81 1.27 9.00
CA THR A 130 -8.37 1.23 9.27
C THR A 130 -7.57 1.58 8.01
N PHE A 131 -6.65 2.52 8.13
CA PHE A 131 -5.61 2.77 7.14
C PHE A 131 -4.30 2.13 7.57
N LEU A 132 -3.59 1.48 6.63
CA LEU A 132 -2.28 0.88 6.86
C LEU A 132 -1.33 1.24 5.72
N LEU A 133 -0.22 1.88 6.07
CA LEU A 133 0.85 2.20 5.13
C LEU A 133 2.15 1.51 5.54
N VAL A 134 2.83 0.91 4.54
CA VAL A 134 4.20 0.42 4.67
C VAL A 134 5.02 0.96 3.49
N ALA A 135 6.16 1.59 3.79
CA ALA A 135 7.05 2.17 2.80
C ALA A 135 8.51 1.94 3.17
N HIS A 136 9.43 2.10 2.22
CA HIS A 136 10.86 2.09 2.53
C HIS A 136 11.23 3.34 3.33
N ASP A 137 11.83 3.14 4.52
CA ASP A 137 12.29 4.23 5.38
C ASP A 137 13.55 4.90 4.79
N LEU A 138 13.68 6.20 5.00
CA LEU A 138 14.85 6.98 4.57
C LEU A 138 16.15 6.44 5.16
N LEU A 139 16.11 5.94 6.40
CA LEU A 139 17.27 5.34 7.09
C LEU A 139 17.80 4.09 6.35
N ASN A 140 16.95 3.44 5.55
CA ASN A 140 17.35 2.26 4.77
C ASN A 140 18.49 2.55 3.77
N LEU A 141 18.70 3.82 3.38
CA LEU A 141 19.82 4.21 2.51
C LEU A 141 21.20 4.02 3.16
N SER A 142 21.29 4.30 4.45
CA SER A 142 22.58 4.29 5.19
C SER A 142 22.76 3.06 6.07
N GLU A 143 21.68 2.51 6.60
CA GLU A 143 21.73 1.45 7.62
C GLU A 143 21.00 0.17 7.18
N GLY A 144 20.23 0.21 6.09
CA GLY A 144 19.45 -0.91 5.61
C GLY A 144 19.98 -1.55 4.32
N PHE A 145 19.17 -2.43 3.72
CA PHE A 145 19.53 -3.17 2.51
C PHE A 145 18.40 -3.16 1.47
N GLY A 146 18.79 -2.93 0.21
CA GLY A 146 17.87 -2.96 -0.93
C GLY A 146 16.92 -1.75 -0.97
N GLY A 147 15.87 -1.86 -1.79
CA GLY A 147 14.96 -0.74 -2.03
C GLY A 147 15.52 0.35 -2.94
N PRO A 148 14.77 1.45 -3.13
CA PRO A 148 15.20 2.59 -3.93
C PRO A 148 16.44 3.24 -3.32
N GLN A 149 17.30 3.80 -4.21
CA GLN A 149 18.49 4.55 -3.81
C GLN A 149 18.31 6.07 -4.00
N ASP A 150 17.09 6.51 -4.25
CA ASP A 150 16.72 7.91 -4.37
C ASP A 150 15.99 8.36 -3.11
N ALA A 151 16.59 9.26 -2.35
CA ALA A 151 16.02 9.81 -1.12
C ALA A 151 14.68 10.51 -1.34
N ALA A 152 14.43 11.04 -2.55
CA ALA A 152 13.22 11.79 -2.85
C ALA A 152 11.94 10.94 -2.82
N VAL A 153 12.07 9.61 -2.93
CA VAL A 153 10.94 8.66 -2.93
C VAL A 153 10.91 7.76 -1.68
N LEU A 154 11.78 8.04 -0.73
CA LEU A 154 11.81 7.39 0.58
C LEU A 154 11.09 8.28 1.60
N THR A 155 10.69 7.71 2.72
CA THR A 155 9.90 8.44 3.70
C THR A 155 10.36 8.15 5.12
N THR A 156 10.04 9.03 6.04
CA THR A 156 10.16 8.79 7.48
C THR A 156 8.77 8.54 8.07
N VAL A 157 8.73 8.11 9.31
CA VAL A 157 7.47 7.99 10.07
C VAL A 157 6.80 9.36 10.19
N GLU A 158 7.59 10.40 10.46
CA GLU A 158 7.14 11.77 10.60
C GLU A 158 6.51 12.30 9.31
N ASP A 159 7.11 12.05 8.15
CA ASP A 159 6.54 12.42 6.85
C ASP A 159 5.14 11.85 6.63
N ILE A 160 4.91 10.59 6.99
CA ILE A 160 3.59 9.96 6.82
C ILE A 160 2.59 10.51 7.83
N LEU A 161 3.00 10.78 9.06
CA LEU A 161 2.12 11.40 10.06
C LEU A 161 1.72 12.83 9.66
N ASP A 162 2.63 13.59 9.06
CA ASP A 162 2.33 14.92 8.52
C ASP A 162 1.35 14.85 7.36
N ASP A 163 1.52 13.89 6.43
CA ASP A 163 0.58 13.66 5.33
C ASP A 163 -0.82 13.26 5.84
N VAL A 164 -0.90 12.39 6.87
CA VAL A 164 -2.16 11.99 7.53
C VAL A 164 -2.82 13.19 8.19
N THR A 165 -2.06 13.99 8.95
CA THR A 165 -2.58 15.19 9.63
C THR A 165 -3.11 16.22 8.62
N SER A 166 -2.40 16.40 7.50
CA SER A 166 -2.86 17.29 6.43
C SER A 166 -4.19 16.81 5.83
N ALA A 167 -4.31 15.51 5.58
CA ALA A 167 -5.54 14.92 5.05
C ALA A 167 -6.70 15.00 6.06
N GLU A 168 -6.44 14.78 7.36
CA GLU A 168 -7.40 14.92 8.45
C GLU A 168 -8.02 16.33 8.47
N LEU A 169 -7.17 17.36 8.43
CA LEU A 169 -7.59 18.76 8.42
C LEU A 169 -8.37 19.12 7.15
N ASP A 170 -7.88 18.72 5.98
CA ASP A 170 -8.49 19.04 4.69
C ASP A 170 -9.85 18.38 4.49
N LEU A 171 -10.03 17.17 5.00
CA LEU A 171 -11.24 16.35 4.82
C LEU A 171 -12.21 16.47 6.01
N GLY A 172 -11.79 17.09 7.11
CA GLY A 172 -12.60 17.21 8.33
C GLY A 172 -12.87 15.87 9.00
N LEU A 173 -11.88 14.97 9.00
CA LEU A 173 -11.96 13.66 9.63
C LEU A 173 -11.47 13.73 11.08
N GLU A 174 -11.77 12.70 11.85
CA GLU A 174 -11.18 12.46 13.16
C GLU A 174 -10.41 11.12 13.11
N LEU A 175 -9.08 11.20 13.22
CA LEU A 175 -8.16 10.08 13.02
C LEU A 175 -7.35 9.81 14.31
N VAL A 176 -7.15 8.53 14.61
CA VAL A 176 -6.31 8.08 15.73
C VAL A 176 -5.16 7.22 15.19
N THR A 177 -3.94 7.67 15.40
CA THR A 177 -2.76 6.86 15.11
C THR A 177 -2.63 5.74 16.14
N GLU A 178 -2.83 4.50 15.73
CA GLU A 178 -2.71 3.32 16.58
C GLU A 178 -1.28 2.79 16.64
N LYS A 179 -0.56 2.91 15.52
CA LYS A 179 0.82 2.45 15.40
C LYS A 179 1.59 3.32 14.41
N ALA A 180 2.79 3.75 14.78
CA ALA A 180 3.72 4.43 13.90
C ALA A 180 5.15 4.11 14.32
N GLY A 181 5.97 3.65 13.38
CA GLY A 181 7.34 3.29 13.70
C GLY A 181 8.09 2.65 12.55
N ARG A 182 9.40 2.52 12.73
CA ARG A 182 10.26 1.71 11.86
C ARG A 182 10.08 0.24 12.18
N VAL A 183 10.12 -0.58 11.13
CA VAL A 183 10.03 -2.04 11.23
C VAL A 183 11.11 -2.69 10.37
N ASP A 184 11.75 -3.70 10.93
CA ASP A 184 12.81 -4.44 10.25
C ASP A 184 12.24 -5.53 9.37
N ARG A 185 12.81 -5.65 8.17
CA ARG A 185 12.47 -6.72 7.23
C ARG A 185 13.73 -7.49 6.84
N VAL A 186 13.80 -8.74 7.27
CA VAL A 186 14.87 -9.65 6.85
C VAL A 186 14.73 -9.97 5.36
N VAL A 187 15.82 -9.79 4.63
CA VAL A 187 15.97 -10.09 3.20
C VAL A 187 17.05 -11.14 3.05
N SER A 188 16.69 -12.30 2.48
CA SER A 188 17.66 -13.35 2.18
C SER A 188 18.43 -12.99 0.91
N THR A 189 19.75 -13.06 0.98
CA THR A 189 20.66 -12.85 -0.16
C THR A 189 21.62 -14.04 -0.30
N PRO A 190 22.29 -14.19 -1.44
CA PRO A 190 23.32 -15.25 -1.59
C PRO A 190 24.45 -15.17 -0.56
N GLU A 191 24.74 -13.97 -0.04
CA GLU A 191 25.77 -13.73 0.97
C GLU A 191 25.27 -13.86 2.42
N GLY A 192 23.98 -14.20 2.62
CA GLY A 192 23.34 -14.32 3.92
C GLY A 192 22.15 -13.36 4.13
N GLU A 193 21.66 -13.29 5.33
CA GLU A 193 20.56 -12.41 5.69
C GLU A 193 21.00 -10.96 5.82
N ARG A 194 20.20 -10.04 5.33
CA ARG A 194 20.34 -8.60 5.45
C ARG A 194 19.04 -8.01 6.02
N THR A 195 19.14 -6.85 6.64
CA THR A 195 17.98 -6.14 7.17
C THR A 195 17.64 -4.94 6.29
N ALA A 196 16.43 -4.87 5.80
CA ALA A 196 15.84 -3.65 5.25
C ALA A 196 15.03 -2.95 6.35
N ILE A 197 14.97 -1.63 6.30
CA ILE A 197 14.25 -0.79 7.25
C ILE A 197 13.06 -0.17 6.52
N ASP A 198 11.87 -0.42 7.04
CA ASP A 198 10.62 0.09 6.49
C ASP A 198 9.89 0.97 7.53
N THR A 199 9.15 1.97 7.07
CA THR A 199 8.19 2.75 7.86
C THR A 199 6.85 2.03 7.85
N LEU A 200 6.19 1.90 9.01
CA LEU A 200 4.85 1.39 9.15
C LEU A 200 4.00 2.40 9.94
N VAL A 201 2.85 2.77 9.37
CA VAL A 201 1.85 3.63 10.03
C VAL A 201 0.47 2.98 9.90
N ARG A 202 -0.24 2.87 11.02
CA ARG A 202 -1.63 2.41 11.11
C ARG A 202 -2.47 3.47 11.79
N VAL A 203 -3.58 3.83 11.16
CA VAL A 203 -4.49 4.87 11.61
C VAL A 203 -5.92 4.32 11.59
N HIS A 204 -6.70 4.69 12.59
CA HIS A 204 -8.13 4.39 12.70
C HIS A 204 -8.94 5.66 12.53
N ARG A 205 -10.01 5.64 11.72
CA ARG A 205 -10.95 6.74 11.57
C ARG A 205 -12.09 6.60 12.57
N VAL A 206 -12.29 7.64 13.42
CA VAL A 206 -13.32 7.66 14.47
C VAL A 206 -14.62 8.30 13.96
N SER A 207 -14.52 9.38 13.13
CA SER A 207 -15.68 10.07 12.57
C SER A 207 -15.42 10.70 11.20
#